data_ffcf6d5c7e972ca7c01109c673d74352
#
_entry.id   ffcf6d5c7e972ca7c01109c673d74352
#
_cell.length_a   1.000
_cell.length_b   1.000
_cell.length_c   1.000
_cell.angle_alpha   90.00
_cell.angle_beta   90.00
_cell.angle_gamma   90.00
#
_symmetry.space_group_name_H-M   'P 1'
#
loop_
_entity.id
_entity.type
_entity.pdbx_description
1 polymer ?
#
loop_
_entity_poly.entity_id
_entity_poly.type
_entity_poly.pdbx_seq_one_letter_code
_entity_poly.pdbx_strand_id
1 'polypeptide(L)'
;MTEKYKIYLSEDIRSRLINDAELFEFTRSDATVNLNGFLKELIINYFEQYRRDSEELLNGLVNDITSVRSIKSRDAAVLADRIISTYIRRDSDAPGGKAVITLTVSGESYNIIRTIENNMLQDRSLSGYLKDMFASYLSMPRSRREEIIFKDIYADIKRAIKEHKRLSLTSTSSELCFVVEPYLTAVSKEELCNYLLCRDVKTKKARTFRISRLRTPFVTSDTFEPDESFMEKMRSIALRRPHTASPDIHAVVRLTESGMRKFRLIVKNRPQVTKIDGDLYHFDWPEVQLEDYFRRFGKDAVVIRPASLKTRLKNYYGSALEEYEKS
;
A
#
# COMPACT_ATOMS: atom_id res chain seq x y z
N MET A 1 0.62 -9.85 -27.23
CA MET A 1 1.37 -8.75 -27.86
C MET A 1 2.04 -7.94 -26.77
N THR A 2 3.27 -7.47 -26.96
CA THR A 2 4.02 -6.68 -25.96
C THR A 2 4.53 -5.44 -26.66
N GLU A 3 4.31 -4.27 -26.07
CA GLU A 3 4.71 -2.98 -26.63
C GLU A 3 5.41 -2.13 -25.57
N LYS A 4 6.29 -1.20 -26.02
CA LYS A 4 7.07 -0.32 -25.14
C LYS A 4 6.77 1.14 -25.45
N TYR A 5 6.47 1.89 -24.41
CA TYR A 5 6.17 3.32 -24.47
C TYR A 5 7.16 4.11 -23.62
N LYS A 6 7.58 5.27 -24.12
CA LYS A 6 8.31 6.26 -23.34
C LYS A 6 7.32 7.26 -22.74
N ILE A 7 7.25 7.34 -21.42
CA ILE A 7 6.38 8.25 -20.70
C ILE A 7 7.23 9.34 -20.05
N TYR A 8 6.91 10.58 -20.36
CA TYR A 8 7.61 11.76 -19.86
C TYR A 8 6.86 12.29 -18.62
N LEU A 9 7.54 12.33 -17.48
CA LEU A 9 7.00 12.72 -16.19
C LEU A 9 7.84 13.85 -15.58
N SER A 10 7.32 14.50 -14.53
CA SER A 10 8.18 15.26 -13.63
C SER A 10 8.95 14.30 -12.71
N GLU A 11 10.11 14.72 -12.22
CA GLU A 11 10.91 13.89 -11.29
C GLU A 11 10.16 13.62 -9.97
N ASP A 12 9.30 14.55 -9.53
CA ASP A 12 8.43 14.35 -8.37
C ASP A 12 7.45 13.18 -8.59
N ILE A 13 6.71 13.18 -9.69
CA ILE A 13 5.78 12.09 -10.02
C ILE A 13 6.54 10.75 -10.08
N ARG A 14 7.67 10.72 -10.78
CA ARG A 14 8.48 9.51 -10.90
C ARG A 14 8.93 8.98 -9.54
N SER A 15 9.49 9.84 -8.70
CA SER A 15 9.99 9.48 -7.37
C SER A 15 8.87 8.96 -6.47
N ARG A 16 7.70 9.58 -6.51
CA ARG A 16 6.53 9.15 -5.73
C ARG A 16 5.96 7.82 -6.20
N LEU A 17 5.94 7.55 -7.51
CA LEU A 17 5.55 6.24 -8.06
C LEU A 17 6.53 5.14 -7.65
N ILE A 18 7.83 5.42 -7.67
CA ILE A 18 8.86 4.49 -7.19
C ILE A 18 8.65 4.20 -5.70
N ASN A 19 8.43 5.24 -4.90
CA ASN A 19 8.18 5.08 -3.46
C ASN A 19 6.93 4.25 -3.16
N ASP A 20 5.84 4.41 -3.93
CA ASP A 20 4.66 3.55 -3.79
C ASP A 20 4.95 2.10 -4.24
N ALA A 21 5.70 1.90 -5.32
CA ALA A 21 6.09 0.57 -5.77
C ALA A 21 6.94 -0.17 -4.71
N GLU A 22 7.88 0.52 -4.07
CA GLU A 22 8.65 -0.01 -2.93
C GLU A 22 7.76 -0.33 -1.73
N LEU A 23 6.91 0.62 -1.34
CA LEU A 23 6.03 0.50 -0.20
C LEU A 23 5.05 -0.66 -0.33
N PHE A 24 4.55 -0.89 -1.55
CA PHE A 24 3.63 -1.98 -1.87
C PHE A 24 4.33 -3.28 -2.28
N GLU A 25 5.65 -3.34 -2.05
CA GLU A 25 6.48 -4.54 -2.23
C GLU A 25 6.53 -5.07 -3.68
N PHE A 26 6.42 -4.17 -4.67
CA PHE A 26 6.70 -4.51 -6.06
C PHE A 26 8.21 -4.62 -6.27
N THR A 27 8.76 -5.78 -5.91
CA THR A 27 10.19 -6.07 -6.02
C THR A 27 10.42 -7.25 -6.97
N ARG A 28 11.59 -7.27 -7.60
CA ARG A 28 12.09 -8.40 -8.38
C ARG A 28 12.83 -9.38 -7.46
N SER A 29 13.24 -10.51 -8.04
CA SER A 29 14.04 -11.52 -7.32
C SER A 29 15.40 -11.00 -6.82
N ASP A 30 15.95 -10.00 -7.47
CA ASP A 30 17.18 -9.31 -7.10
C ASP A 30 16.96 -8.15 -6.09
N ALA A 31 15.77 -8.07 -5.48
CA ALA A 31 15.34 -7.03 -4.57
C ALA A 31 15.24 -5.61 -5.18
N THR A 32 15.44 -5.45 -6.49
CA THR A 32 15.22 -4.15 -7.16
C THR A 32 13.72 -3.87 -7.34
N VAL A 33 13.38 -2.58 -7.40
CA VAL A 33 11.99 -2.14 -7.59
C VAL A 33 11.46 -2.56 -8.96
N ASN A 34 10.32 -3.22 -8.99
CA ASN A 34 9.60 -3.56 -10.21
C ASN A 34 8.60 -2.47 -10.58
N LEU A 35 9.11 -1.28 -10.93
CA LEU A 35 8.25 -0.15 -11.31
C LEU A 35 7.32 -0.50 -12.48
N ASN A 36 7.78 -1.27 -13.47
CA ASN A 36 6.94 -1.65 -14.60
C ASN A 36 5.76 -2.55 -14.18
N GLY A 37 5.99 -3.50 -13.28
CA GLY A 37 4.92 -4.32 -12.70
C GLY A 37 3.89 -3.46 -11.97
N PHE A 38 4.36 -2.55 -11.12
CA PHE A 38 3.50 -1.61 -10.40
C PHE A 38 2.66 -0.74 -11.34
N LEU A 39 3.27 -0.16 -12.37
CA LEU A 39 2.56 0.70 -13.32
C LEU A 39 1.52 -0.05 -14.15
N LYS A 40 1.76 -1.32 -14.47
CA LYS A 40 0.75 -2.17 -15.13
C LYS A 40 -0.47 -2.36 -14.24
N GLU A 41 -0.27 -2.72 -12.97
CA GLU A 41 -1.37 -2.86 -12.00
C GLU A 41 -2.11 -1.52 -11.80
N LEU A 42 -1.38 -0.42 -11.72
CA LEU A 42 -1.98 0.91 -11.63
C LEU A 42 -2.88 1.22 -12.83
N ILE A 43 -2.41 0.95 -14.05
CA ILE A 43 -3.20 1.18 -15.26
C ILE A 43 -4.44 0.29 -15.26
N ILE A 44 -4.30 -1.01 -14.98
CA ILE A 44 -5.39 -1.97 -15.00
C ILE A 44 -6.46 -1.58 -13.96
N ASN A 45 -6.05 -1.28 -12.75
CA ASN A 45 -6.98 -1.11 -11.63
C ASN A 45 -7.57 0.30 -11.51
N TYR A 46 -6.89 1.32 -12.07
CA TYR A 46 -7.30 2.71 -11.89
C TYR A 46 -7.92 3.36 -13.13
N PHE A 47 -7.63 2.85 -14.34
CA PHE A 47 -8.07 3.48 -15.60
C PHE A 47 -9.58 3.78 -15.62
N GLU A 48 -10.44 2.80 -15.32
CA GLU A 48 -11.90 2.97 -15.39
C GLU A 48 -12.42 3.97 -14.32
N GLN A 49 -11.82 4.01 -13.15
CA GLN A 49 -12.15 5.01 -12.14
C GLN A 49 -11.73 6.40 -12.62
N TYR A 50 -10.48 6.56 -13.08
CA TYR A 50 -9.98 7.84 -13.58
C TYR A 50 -10.82 8.38 -14.74
N ARG A 51 -11.23 7.51 -15.66
CA ARG A 51 -12.11 7.87 -16.78
C ARG A 51 -13.42 8.42 -16.29
N ARG A 52 -14.13 7.69 -15.42
CA ARG A 52 -15.42 8.13 -14.85
C ARG A 52 -15.29 9.44 -14.08
N ASP A 53 -14.31 9.55 -13.19
CA ASP A 53 -14.09 10.76 -12.39
C ASP A 53 -13.83 11.98 -13.31
N SER A 54 -13.09 11.78 -14.41
CA SER A 54 -12.82 12.82 -15.41
C SER A 54 -14.07 13.21 -16.20
N GLU A 55 -14.91 12.25 -16.58
CA GLU A 55 -16.18 12.49 -17.27
C GLU A 55 -17.19 13.19 -16.35
N GLU A 56 -17.28 12.78 -15.09
CA GLU A 56 -18.14 13.42 -14.08
C GLU A 56 -17.73 14.88 -13.82
N LEU A 57 -16.43 15.14 -13.70
CA LEU A 57 -15.90 16.51 -13.54
C LEU A 57 -16.24 17.38 -14.76
N LEU A 58 -16.02 16.85 -15.97
CA LEU A 58 -16.35 17.58 -17.22
C LEU A 58 -17.85 17.90 -17.28
N ASN A 59 -18.68 16.90 -17.05
CA ASN A 59 -20.14 17.06 -17.09
C ASN A 59 -20.64 18.03 -16.02
N GLY A 60 -20.09 17.97 -14.79
CA GLY A 60 -20.39 18.90 -13.72
C GLY A 60 -20.11 20.35 -14.14
N LEU A 61 -18.90 20.61 -14.66
CA LEU A 61 -18.52 21.92 -15.13
C LEU A 61 -19.39 22.41 -16.31
N VAL A 62 -19.73 21.53 -17.26
CA VAL A 62 -20.64 21.87 -18.37
C VAL A 62 -22.00 22.30 -17.82
N ASN A 63 -22.56 21.55 -16.88
CA ASN A 63 -23.85 21.86 -16.25
C ASN A 63 -23.79 23.18 -15.49
N ASP A 64 -22.75 23.44 -14.71
CA ASP A 64 -22.58 24.69 -13.98
C ASP A 64 -22.46 25.89 -14.93
N ILE A 65 -21.66 25.79 -16.00
CA ILE A 65 -21.51 26.85 -16.99
C ILE A 65 -22.81 27.13 -17.71
N THR A 66 -23.57 26.09 -18.11
CA THR A 66 -24.85 26.25 -18.80
C THR A 66 -25.95 26.79 -17.89
N SER A 67 -25.90 26.49 -16.57
CA SER A 67 -26.88 27.00 -15.61
C SER A 67 -26.76 28.52 -15.34
N VAL A 68 -25.54 29.05 -15.41
CA VAL A 68 -25.25 30.45 -15.12
C VAL A 68 -25.52 31.39 -16.31
N ARG A 69 -25.38 30.90 -17.54
CA ARG A 69 -25.62 31.64 -18.78
C ARG A 69 -26.23 30.76 -19.86
N SER A 70 -27.04 31.35 -20.76
CA SER A 70 -27.56 30.67 -21.97
C SER A 70 -26.42 30.41 -22.98
N ILE A 71 -25.44 29.62 -22.59
CA ILE A 71 -24.33 29.17 -23.44
C ILE A 71 -24.74 27.84 -24.07
N LYS A 72 -24.46 27.64 -25.35
CA LYS A 72 -24.71 26.36 -26.01
C LYS A 72 -23.82 25.27 -25.37
N SER A 73 -24.36 24.08 -25.17
CA SER A 73 -23.66 22.95 -24.53
C SER A 73 -22.29 22.65 -25.17
N ARG A 74 -22.14 22.85 -26.50
CA ARG A 74 -20.86 22.69 -27.18
C ARG A 74 -19.81 23.71 -26.71
N ASP A 75 -20.18 24.96 -26.57
CA ASP A 75 -19.27 26.04 -26.13
C ASP A 75 -18.95 25.91 -24.65
N ALA A 76 -19.91 25.45 -23.85
CA ALA A 76 -19.70 25.10 -22.44
C ALA A 76 -18.73 23.95 -22.28
N ALA A 77 -18.80 22.91 -23.13
CA ALA A 77 -17.86 21.80 -23.09
C ALA A 77 -16.41 22.23 -23.43
N VAL A 78 -16.25 23.09 -24.44
CA VAL A 78 -14.92 23.66 -24.79
C VAL A 78 -14.37 24.50 -23.64
N LEU A 79 -15.22 25.32 -22.99
CA LEU A 79 -14.78 26.13 -21.85
C LEU A 79 -14.44 25.27 -20.64
N ALA A 80 -15.25 24.25 -20.33
CA ALA A 80 -14.98 23.31 -19.25
C ALA A 80 -13.66 22.56 -19.46
N ASP A 81 -13.40 22.02 -20.66
CA ASP A 81 -12.13 21.35 -20.97
C ASP A 81 -10.94 22.31 -20.84
N ARG A 82 -11.09 23.56 -21.27
CA ARG A 82 -10.06 24.59 -21.09
C ARG A 82 -9.80 24.91 -19.61
N ILE A 83 -10.83 24.97 -18.78
CA ILE A 83 -10.69 25.17 -17.33
C ILE A 83 -9.96 23.99 -16.71
N ILE A 84 -10.35 22.76 -17.03
CA ILE A 84 -9.71 21.56 -16.53
C ILE A 84 -8.23 21.53 -16.94
N SER A 85 -7.94 21.74 -18.20
CA SER A 85 -6.57 21.67 -18.73
C SER A 85 -5.67 22.80 -18.19
N THR A 86 -6.24 24.00 -17.97
CA THR A 86 -5.45 25.18 -17.59
C THR A 86 -5.26 25.31 -16.08
N TYR A 87 -6.28 24.97 -15.28
CA TYR A 87 -6.30 25.27 -13.85
C TYR A 87 -6.25 24.02 -12.95
N ILE A 88 -6.84 22.91 -13.39
CA ILE A 88 -6.92 21.70 -12.55
C ILE A 88 -5.71 20.79 -12.80
N ARG A 89 -5.28 20.67 -14.06
CA ARG A 89 -4.14 19.80 -14.43
C ARG A 89 -2.78 20.48 -14.35
N ARG A 90 -2.73 21.77 -14.02
CA ARG A 90 -1.49 22.56 -13.98
C ARG A 90 -0.48 22.09 -12.95
N ASP A 91 -0.92 21.46 -11.86
CA ASP A 91 -0.03 20.88 -10.83
C ASP A 91 0.83 19.72 -11.37
N SER A 92 0.45 19.14 -12.52
CA SER A 92 1.27 18.12 -13.18
C SER A 92 2.54 18.69 -13.84
N ASP A 93 2.63 20.02 -14.01
CA ASP A 93 3.77 20.73 -14.61
C ASP A 93 4.67 21.43 -13.56
N ALA A 94 4.63 20.98 -12.29
CA ALA A 94 5.53 21.48 -11.25
C ALA A 94 6.99 21.54 -11.76
N PRO A 95 7.75 22.60 -11.41
CA PRO A 95 9.13 22.78 -11.85
C PRO A 95 10.02 21.70 -11.21
N GLY A 96 10.18 20.61 -11.90
CA GLY A 96 11.07 19.50 -11.59
C GLY A 96 11.67 18.97 -12.88
N GLY A 97 12.88 18.43 -12.80
CA GLY A 97 13.58 17.87 -13.96
C GLY A 97 12.67 16.89 -14.75
N LYS A 98 12.90 16.82 -16.06
CA LYS A 98 12.18 15.88 -16.93
C LYS A 98 12.72 14.46 -16.70
N ALA A 99 11.86 13.58 -16.24
CA ALA A 99 12.16 12.15 -16.12
C ALA A 99 11.48 11.36 -17.24
N VAL A 100 12.11 10.28 -17.67
CA VAL A 100 11.55 9.36 -18.65
C VAL A 100 11.47 7.98 -18.02
N ILE A 101 10.30 7.36 -18.09
CA ILE A 101 10.14 5.94 -17.74
C ILE A 101 9.80 5.14 -19.00
N THR A 102 10.28 3.92 -19.06
CA THR A 102 9.90 2.97 -20.11
C THR A 102 8.82 2.05 -19.55
N LEU A 103 7.61 2.17 -20.09
CA LEU A 103 6.48 1.32 -19.76
C LEU A 103 6.37 0.20 -20.79
N THR A 104 6.46 -1.05 -20.36
CA THR A 104 6.22 -2.22 -21.19
C THR A 104 4.87 -2.81 -20.83
N VAL A 105 3.92 -2.80 -21.76
CA VAL A 105 2.56 -3.29 -21.57
C VAL A 105 2.32 -4.62 -22.28
N SER A 106 1.45 -5.44 -21.70
CA SER A 106 1.03 -6.73 -22.25
C SER A 106 -0.31 -7.15 -21.65
N GLY A 107 -1.07 -8.03 -22.32
CA GLY A 107 -2.38 -8.49 -21.82
C GLY A 107 -3.35 -7.33 -21.64
N GLU A 108 -4.01 -7.26 -20.49
CA GLU A 108 -5.02 -6.25 -20.18
C GLU A 108 -4.47 -4.82 -20.24
N SER A 109 -3.28 -4.57 -19.70
CA SER A 109 -2.67 -3.24 -19.77
C SER A 109 -2.43 -2.77 -21.22
N TYR A 110 -2.12 -3.69 -22.15
CA TYR A 110 -2.02 -3.38 -23.57
C TYR A 110 -3.38 -2.96 -24.15
N ASN A 111 -4.44 -3.69 -23.84
CA ASN A 111 -5.78 -3.38 -24.34
C ASN A 111 -6.27 -2.01 -23.85
N ILE A 112 -5.98 -1.68 -22.58
CA ILE A 112 -6.30 -0.36 -22.01
C ILE A 112 -5.53 0.75 -22.75
N ILE A 113 -4.24 0.58 -22.96
CA ILE A 113 -3.45 1.59 -23.71
C ILE A 113 -4.01 1.78 -25.12
N ARG A 114 -4.39 0.71 -25.82
CA ARG A 114 -5.03 0.82 -27.14
C ARG A 114 -6.38 1.53 -27.07
N THR A 115 -7.16 1.30 -26.04
CA THR A 115 -8.43 2.03 -25.83
C THR A 115 -8.19 3.52 -25.65
N ILE A 116 -7.16 3.89 -24.87
CA ILE A 116 -6.77 5.29 -24.67
C ILE A 116 -6.34 5.91 -26.01
N GLU A 117 -5.43 5.25 -26.75
CA GLU A 117 -4.91 5.75 -28.03
C GLU A 117 -6.02 5.98 -29.06
N ASN A 118 -6.96 5.04 -29.17
CA ASN A 118 -8.00 5.09 -30.20
C ASN A 118 -9.16 6.04 -29.87
N ASN A 119 -9.45 6.24 -28.57
CA ASN A 119 -10.74 6.86 -28.20
C ASN A 119 -10.63 8.07 -27.27
N MET A 120 -9.46 8.32 -26.63
CA MET A 120 -9.41 9.26 -25.50
C MET A 120 -8.36 10.37 -25.62
N LEU A 121 -7.46 10.28 -26.59
CA LEU A 121 -6.36 11.24 -26.67
C LEU A 121 -6.81 12.60 -27.20
N GLN A 122 -7.79 12.64 -28.12
CA GLN A 122 -8.12 13.85 -28.86
C GLN A 122 -6.83 14.52 -29.38
N ASP A 123 -6.49 15.72 -28.89
CA ASP A 123 -5.30 16.48 -29.27
C ASP A 123 -4.11 16.24 -28.32
N ARG A 124 -4.21 15.29 -27.36
CA ARG A 124 -3.17 15.01 -26.34
C ARG A 124 -2.30 13.82 -26.72
N SER A 125 -1.07 13.79 -26.24
CA SER A 125 -0.22 12.60 -26.33
C SER A 125 -0.60 11.55 -25.29
N LEU A 126 -0.35 10.27 -25.57
CA LEU A 126 -0.49 9.18 -24.60
C LEU A 126 0.31 9.46 -23.31
N SER A 127 1.54 9.98 -23.46
CA SER A 127 2.38 10.36 -22.32
C SER A 127 1.72 11.42 -21.43
N GLY A 128 1.08 12.42 -22.05
CA GLY A 128 0.32 13.44 -21.31
C GLY A 128 -0.88 12.85 -20.56
N TYR A 129 -1.66 12.00 -21.23
CA TYR A 129 -2.80 11.32 -20.59
C TYR A 129 -2.38 10.48 -19.37
N LEU A 130 -1.34 9.66 -19.53
CA LEU A 130 -0.85 8.82 -18.43
C LEU A 130 -0.22 9.65 -17.31
N LYS A 131 0.47 10.76 -17.62
CA LYS A 131 0.97 11.69 -16.61
C LYS A 131 -0.16 12.24 -15.74
N ASP A 132 -1.26 12.68 -16.36
CA ASP A 132 -2.44 13.20 -15.65
C ASP A 132 -3.09 12.12 -14.79
N MET A 133 -3.23 10.90 -15.31
CA MET A 133 -3.77 9.76 -14.56
C MET A 133 -2.89 9.41 -13.35
N PHE A 134 -1.57 9.41 -13.51
CA PHE A 134 -0.65 9.13 -12.39
C PHE A 134 -0.66 10.27 -11.36
N ALA A 135 -0.75 11.52 -11.79
CA ALA A 135 -0.87 12.66 -10.89
C ALA A 135 -2.17 12.59 -10.08
N SER A 136 -3.30 12.25 -10.73
CA SER A 136 -4.59 12.03 -10.07
C SER A 136 -4.51 10.90 -9.03
N TYR A 137 -3.91 9.76 -9.37
CA TYR A 137 -3.65 8.68 -8.43
C TYR A 137 -2.84 9.15 -7.22
N LEU A 138 -1.74 9.87 -7.45
CA LEU A 138 -0.84 10.37 -6.40
C LEU A 138 -1.45 11.46 -5.52
N SER A 139 -2.53 12.12 -5.96
CA SER A 139 -3.27 13.09 -5.14
C SER A 139 -4.07 12.45 -4.02
N MET A 140 -4.36 11.14 -4.11
CA MET A 140 -5.13 10.43 -3.11
C MET A 140 -4.30 10.06 -1.87
N PRO A 141 -4.95 9.88 -0.71
CA PRO A 141 -4.30 9.32 0.48
C PRO A 141 -3.69 7.95 0.19
N ARG A 142 -2.57 7.61 0.85
CA ARG A 142 -1.85 6.34 0.65
C ARG A 142 -2.75 5.11 0.82
N SER A 143 -3.60 5.10 1.84
CA SER A 143 -4.54 3.99 2.06
C SER A 143 -5.48 3.76 0.88
N ARG A 144 -5.94 4.85 0.24
CA ARG A 144 -6.78 4.74 -0.96
C ARG A 144 -5.99 4.26 -2.17
N ARG A 145 -4.75 4.71 -2.32
CA ARG A 145 -3.84 4.23 -3.38
C ARG A 145 -3.56 2.72 -3.24
N GLU A 146 -3.37 2.24 -2.00
CA GLU A 146 -3.24 0.81 -1.72
C GLU A 146 -4.49 0.02 -2.12
N GLU A 147 -5.70 0.52 -1.83
CA GLU A 147 -6.96 -0.10 -2.27
C GLU A 147 -7.06 -0.22 -3.80
N ILE A 148 -6.58 0.77 -4.53
CA ILE A 148 -6.57 0.76 -6.00
C ILE A 148 -5.64 -0.32 -6.53
N ILE A 149 -4.42 -0.38 -6.04
CA ILE A 149 -3.41 -1.33 -6.52
C ILE A 149 -3.81 -2.78 -6.20
N PHE A 150 -4.43 -3.01 -5.05
CA PHE A 150 -4.84 -4.35 -4.60
C PHE A 150 -6.37 -4.54 -4.69
N LYS A 151 -6.99 -3.96 -5.72
CA LYS A 151 -8.45 -3.91 -5.90
C LYS A 151 -9.13 -5.26 -5.74
N ASP A 152 -8.60 -6.30 -6.38
CA ASP A 152 -9.20 -7.64 -6.34
C ASP A 152 -9.08 -8.28 -4.96
N ILE A 153 -7.92 -8.11 -4.30
CA ILE A 153 -7.71 -8.58 -2.93
C ILE A 153 -8.72 -7.91 -1.98
N TYR A 154 -8.94 -6.60 -2.13
CA TYR A 154 -9.94 -5.88 -1.35
C TYR A 154 -11.37 -6.33 -1.64
N ALA A 155 -11.70 -6.60 -2.91
CA ALA A 155 -13.01 -7.10 -3.29
C ALA A 155 -13.31 -8.45 -2.63
N ASP A 156 -12.35 -9.37 -2.66
CA ASP A 156 -12.47 -10.68 -2.02
C ASP A 156 -12.59 -10.59 -0.50
N ILE A 157 -11.77 -9.75 0.15
CA ILE A 157 -11.87 -9.51 1.59
C ILE A 157 -13.23 -8.92 1.96
N LYS A 158 -13.69 -7.88 1.26
CA LYS A 158 -14.98 -7.24 1.53
C LYS A 158 -16.15 -8.20 1.32
N ARG A 159 -16.07 -9.04 0.27
CA ARG A 159 -17.07 -10.09 0.01
C ARG A 159 -17.10 -11.11 1.14
N ALA A 160 -15.93 -11.62 1.55
CA ALA A 160 -15.83 -12.61 2.64
C ALA A 160 -16.36 -12.07 3.98
N ILE A 161 -16.08 -10.81 4.32
CA ILE A 161 -16.62 -10.15 5.51
C ILE A 161 -18.14 -10.05 5.41
N LYS A 162 -18.67 -9.58 4.27
CA LYS A 162 -20.11 -9.38 4.06
C LYS A 162 -20.90 -10.70 4.10
N GLU A 163 -20.33 -11.76 3.54
CA GLU A 163 -20.98 -13.08 3.43
C GLU A 163 -20.61 -14.01 4.61
N HIS A 164 -19.85 -13.53 5.59
CA HIS A 164 -19.33 -14.32 6.72
C HIS A 164 -18.63 -15.60 6.27
N LYS A 165 -17.85 -15.52 5.18
CA LYS A 165 -17.08 -16.64 4.64
C LYS A 165 -15.64 -16.59 5.13
N ARG A 166 -15.05 -17.76 5.31
CA ARG A 166 -13.65 -17.90 5.64
C ARG A 166 -12.76 -17.54 4.46
N LEU A 167 -11.57 -17.04 4.75
CA LEU A 167 -10.52 -16.78 3.79
C LEU A 167 -9.35 -17.72 4.00
N SER A 168 -8.90 -18.34 2.92
CA SER A 168 -7.59 -18.98 2.86
C SER A 168 -6.62 -17.99 2.24
N LEU A 169 -5.52 -17.67 2.92
CA LEU A 169 -4.57 -16.66 2.50
C LEU A 169 -3.12 -17.03 2.84
N THR A 170 -2.21 -16.55 2.04
CA THR A 170 -0.77 -16.58 2.29
C THR A 170 -0.21 -15.17 2.31
N SER A 171 0.87 -14.95 3.05
CA SER A 171 1.55 -13.66 3.11
C SER A 171 2.89 -13.75 2.37
N THR A 172 3.34 -12.64 1.79
CA THR A 172 4.68 -12.52 1.21
C THR A 172 5.81 -12.81 2.21
N SER A 173 5.53 -12.60 3.51
CA SER A 173 6.48 -12.83 4.60
C SER A 173 6.48 -14.27 5.14
N SER A 174 5.58 -15.14 4.67
CA SER A 174 5.45 -16.53 5.16
C SER A 174 4.85 -17.42 4.08
N GLU A 175 5.44 -18.58 3.86
CA GLU A 175 4.87 -19.61 2.96
C GLU A 175 3.69 -20.37 3.60
N LEU A 176 3.39 -20.09 4.87
CA LEU A 176 2.29 -20.72 5.58
C LEU A 176 0.95 -20.22 5.04
N CYS A 177 0.06 -21.19 4.79
CA CYS A 177 -1.34 -20.91 4.49
C CYS A 177 -2.13 -20.76 5.78
N PHE A 178 -2.89 -19.69 5.88
CA PHE A 178 -3.78 -19.40 7.00
C PHE A 178 -5.23 -19.48 6.55
N VAL A 179 -6.07 -20.16 7.32
CA VAL A 179 -7.52 -20.10 7.18
C VAL A 179 -8.04 -19.20 8.30
N VAL A 180 -8.72 -18.13 7.92
CA VAL A 180 -9.15 -17.10 8.86
C VAL A 180 -10.62 -16.75 8.68
N GLU A 181 -11.23 -16.26 9.75
CA GLU A 181 -12.55 -15.66 9.80
C GLU A 181 -12.34 -14.13 9.75
N PRO A 182 -12.61 -13.47 8.60
CA PRO A 182 -12.38 -12.04 8.45
C PRO A 182 -13.48 -11.23 9.15
N TYR A 183 -13.10 -10.22 9.93
CA TYR A 183 -14.06 -9.38 10.65
C TYR A 183 -14.15 -7.95 10.08
N LEU A 184 -13.01 -7.29 9.89
CA LEU A 184 -12.99 -5.92 9.34
C LEU A 184 -11.65 -5.55 8.74
N THR A 185 -11.64 -4.48 7.96
CA THR A 185 -10.44 -3.81 7.49
C THR A 185 -10.25 -2.50 8.22
N ALA A 186 -9.00 -2.12 8.50
CA ALA A 186 -8.69 -0.87 9.16
C ALA A 186 -7.41 -0.23 8.63
N VAL A 187 -7.35 1.10 8.66
CA VAL A 187 -6.18 1.89 8.28
C VAL A 187 -5.35 2.18 9.52
N SER A 188 -4.07 1.84 9.51
CA SER A 188 -3.14 2.31 10.52
C SER A 188 -2.82 3.79 10.30
N LYS A 189 -3.12 4.63 11.28
CA LYS A 189 -2.79 6.06 11.25
C LYS A 189 -1.27 6.31 11.32
N GLU A 190 -0.53 5.39 11.91
CA GLU A 190 0.92 5.50 12.07
C GLU A 190 1.66 5.08 10.80
N GLU A 191 1.24 3.96 10.20
CA GLU A 191 1.91 3.37 9.02
C GLU A 191 1.26 3.76 7.70
N LEU A 192 0.04 4.31 7.75
CA LEU A 192 -0.77 4.68 6.59
C LEU A 192 -1.03 3.50 5.63
N CYS A 193 -1.05 2.29 6.17
CA CYS A 193 -1.31 1.03 5.46
C CYS A 193 -2.64 0.44 5.92
N ASN A 194 -3.21 -0.40 5.08
CA ASN A 194 -4.46 -1.09 5.37
C ASN A 194 -4.20 -2.49 5.92
N TYR A 195 -5.01 -2.88 6.88
CA TYR A 195 -4.93 -4.15 7.58
C TYR A 195 -6.25 -4.90 7.54
N LEU A 196 -6.17 -6.21 7.33
CA LEU A 196 -7.25 -7.14 7.59
C LEU A 196 -7.15 -7.62 9.05
N LEU A 197 -8.20 -7.44 9.84
CA LEU A 197 -8.33 -7.97 11.18
C LEU A 197 -9.25 -9.19 11.14
N CYS A 198 -8.77 -10.31 11.66
CA CYS A 198 -9.45 -11.61 11.55
C CYS A 198 -9.19 -12.50 12.77
N ARG A 199 -9.88 -13.61 12.83
CA ARG A 199 -9.65 -14.68 13.79
C ARG A 199 -9.06 -15.90 13.07
N ASP A 200 -7.96 -16.41 13.54
CA ASP A 200 -7.38 -17.65 13.04
C ASP A 200 -8.26 -18.85 13.41
N VAL A 201 -8.61 -19.65 12.42
CA VAL A 201 -9.55 -20.77 12.63
C VAL A 201 -8.97 -21.83 13.53
N LYS A 202 -7.66 -22.11 13.45
CA LYS A 202 -6.98 -23.17 14.25
C LYS A 202 -6.75 -22.73 15.70
N THR A 203 -6.21 -21.53 15.87
CA THR A 203 -5.78 -21.05 17.19
C THR A 203 -6.86 -20.27 17.92
N LYS A 204 -7.94 -19.87 17.23
CA LYS A 204 -9.00 -18.97 17.72
C LYS A 204 -8.49 -17.60 18.21
N LYS A 205 -7.24 -17.26 17.91
CA LYS A 205 -6.64 -15.99 18.29
C LYS A 205 -6.87 -14.92 17.22
N ALA A 206 -6.85 -13.67 17.65
CA ALA A 206 -6.84 -12.53 16.75
C ALA A 206 -5.57 -12.54 15.87
N ARG A 207 -5.73 -12.20 14.62
CA ARG A 207 -4.65 -11.97 13.66
C ARG A 207 -4.88 -10.71 12.87
N THR A 208 -3.78 -10.12 12.46
CA THR A 208 -3.75 -8.98 11.54
C THR A 208 -2.82 -9.28 10.38
N PHE A 209 -3.26 -8.91 9.20
CA PHE A 209 -2.44 -9.00 7.99
C PHE A 209 -2.44 -7.65 7.28
N ARG A 210 -1.26 -7.15 6.91
CA ARG A 210 -1.16 -6.02 6.01
C ARG A 210 -1.63 -6.43 4.63
N ILE A 211 -2.60 -5.71 4.05
CA ILE A 211 -3.29 -6.15 2.83
C ILE A 211 -2.32 -6.19 1.63
N SER A 212 -1.42 -5.23 1.50
CA SER A 212 -0.39 -5.24 0.45
C SER A 212 0.60 -6.42 0.52
N ARG A 213 0.62 -7.17 1.63
CA ARG A 213 1.43 -8.38 1.81
C ARG A 213 0.67 -9.68 1.59
N LEU A 214 -0.60 -9.62 1.28
CA LEU A 214 -1.39 -10.80 0.97
C LEU A 214 -1.12 -11.23 -0.47
N ARG A 215 -0.83 -12.52 -0.65
CA ARG A 215 -0.94 -13.17 -1.94
C ARG A 215 -2.40 -13.58 -2.12
N THR A 216 -2.82 -13.79 -3.33
CA THR A 216 -4.20 -14.07 -3.74
C THR A 216 -5.04 -14.75 -2.64
N PRO A 217 -5.88 -14.02 -1.89
CA PRO A 217 -6.77 -14.63 -0.94
C PRO A 217 -7.83 -15.42 -1.68
N PHE A 218 -8.20 -16.57 -1.12
CA PHE A 218 -9.26 -17.41 -1.65
C PHE A 218 -10.44 -17.41 -0.70
N VAL A 219 -11.61 -16.98 -1.17
CA VAL A 219 -12.86 -17.05 -0.41
C VAL A 219 -13.36 -18.49 -0.43
N THR A 220 -13.38 -19.14 0.72
CA THR A 220 -13.83 -20.53 0.84
C THR A 220 -15.36 -20.64 0.79
N SER A 221 -15.87 -21.85 0.63
CA SER A 221 -17.29 -22.14 0.77
C SER A 221 -17.79 -22.10 2.23
N ASP A 222 -16.85 -22.25 3.18
CA ASP A 222 -17.17 -22.34 4.61
C ASP A 222 -17.60 -20.99 5.16
N THR A 223 -18.71 -20.99 5.86
CA THR A 223 -19.22 -19.85 6.61
C THR A 223 -18.80 -19.93 8.09
N PHE A 224 -18.91 -18.81 8.78
CA PHE A 224 -18.76 -18.74 10.22
C PHE A 224 -19.82 -17.82 10.84
N GLU A 225 -20.18 -18.05 12.07
CA GLU A 225 -21.03 -17.13 12.83
C GLU A 225 -20.16 -16.07 13.48
N PRO A 226 -20.43 -14.78 13.22
CA PRO A 226 -19.70 -13.70 13.85
C PRO A 226 -19.89 -13.69 15.35
N ASP A 227 -18.79 -13.58 16.09
CA ASP A 227 -18.76 -13.39 17.52
C ASP A 227 -18.76 -11.89 17.83
N GLU A 228 -19.86 -11.37 18.36
CA GLU A 228 -20.01 -9.94 18.66
C GLU A 228 -18.97 -9.42 19.66
N SER A 229 -18.63 -10.21 20.66
CA SER A 229 -17.62 -9.82 21.66
C SER A 229 -16.24 -9.70 21.00
N PHE A 230 -15.93 -10.62 20.09
CA PHE A 230 -14.70 -10.58 19.31
C PHE A 230 -14.72 -9.43 18.31
N MET A 231 -15.84 -9.14 17.66
CA MET A 231 -16.02 -8.01 16.75
C MET A 231 -15.75 -6.69 17.48
N GLU A 232 -16.30 -6.48 18.66
CA GLU A 232 -16.09 -5.26 19.45
C GLU A 232 -14.62 -5.09 19.86
N LYS A 233 -13.98 -6.19 20.25
CA LYS A 233 -12.53 -6.20 20.47
C LYS A 233 -11.76 -5.77 19.22
N MET A 234 -12.11 -6.30 18.03
CA MET A 234 -11.46 -5.93 16.76
C MET A 234 -11.71 -4.46 16.40
N ARG A 235 -12.91 -3.93 16.64
CA ARG A 235 -13.23 -2.50 16.45
C ARG A 235 -12.36 -1.61 17.35
N SER A 236 -12.23 -1.97 18.62
CA SER A 236 -11.37 -1.23 19.56
C SER A 236 -9.90 -1.21 19.12
N ILE A 237 -9.38 -2.33 18.63
CA ILE A 237 -8.02 -2.43 18.10
C ILE A 237 -7.87 -1.63 16.80
N ALA A 238 -8.84 -1.71 15.89
CA ALA A 238 -8.87 -0.99 14.63
C ALA A 238 -8.77 0.54 14.81
N LEU A 239 -9.43 1.07 15.82
CA LEU A 239 -9.41 2.51 16.13
C LEU A 239 -8.06 2.98 16.68
N ARG A 240 -7.32 2.13 17.35
CA ARG A 240 -6.07 2.48 18.03
C ARG A 240 -4.85 2.08 17.21
N ARG A 241 -4.64 0.77 17.04
CA ARG A 241 -3.43 0.19 16.43
C ARG A 241 -3.77 -1.12 15.71
N PRO A 242 -4.35 -1.07 14.51
CA PRO A 242 -4.81 -2.26 13.79
C PRO A 242 -3.70 -3.30 13.56
N HIS A 243 -2.45 -2.87 13.47
CA HIS A 243 -1.30 -3.74 13.32
C HIS A 243 -0.97 -4.57 14.57
N THR A 244 -1.54 -4.26 15.74
CA THR A 244 -1.27 -4.97 17.00
C THR A 244 -2.23 -6.11 17.29
N ALA A 245 -3.16 -6.42 16.40
CA ALA A 245 -4.08 -7.56 16.59
C ALA A 245 -3.42 -8.91 16.28
N SER A 246 -2.32 -8.93 15.51
CA SER A 246 -1.57 -10.17 15.24
C SER A 246 -1.03 -10.77 16.51
N PRO A 247 -0.95 -12.11 16.59
CA PRO A 247 -0.25 -12.74 17.68
C PRO A 247 1.20 -12.33 17.59
N ASP A 248 1.60 -11.77 18.65
CA ASP A 248 2.93 -11.39 18.87
C ASP A 248 3.79 -12.63 18.93
N ILE A 249 4.94 -12.55 18.37
CA ILE A 249 6.00 -13.49 18.67
C ILE A 249 6.52 -13.15 20.07
N HIS A 250 6.79 -14.18 20.86
CA HIS A 250 7.53 -13.95 22.10
C HIS A 250 9.00 -13.67 21.78
N ALA A 251 9.39 -12.42 21.89
CA ALA A 251 10.76 -12.00 21.65
C ALA A 251 11.48 -11.67 22.97
N VAL A 252 12.76 -12.02 23.02
CA VAL A 252 13.67 -11.65 24.11
C VAL A 252 14.83 -10.88 23.51
N VAL A 253 15.01 -9.65 23.97
CA VAL A 253 16.06 -8.74 23.52
C VAL A 253 16.90 -8.33 24.69
N ARG A 254 18.22 -8.52 24.58
CA ARG A 254 19.21 -8.00 25.53
C ARG A 254 19.52 -6.55 25.17
N LEU A 255 19.45 -5.67 26.16
CA LEU A 255 19.81 -4.26 26.02
C LEU A 255 21.05 -3.96 26.84
N THR A 256 22.00 -3.22 26.23
CA THR A 256 23.09 -2.60 27.01
C THR A 256 22.53 -1.44 27.83
N GLU A 257 23.33 -0.87 28.75
CA GLU A 257 22.92 0.34 29.48
C GLU A 257 22.53 1.49 28.54
N SER A 258 23.29 1.67 27.44
CA SER A 258 22.96 2.62 26.38
C SER A 258 21.66 2.25 25.69
N GLY A 259 21.44 0.96 25.42
CA GLY A 259 20.20 0.43 24.86
C GLY A 259 18.99 0.70 25.75
N MET A 260 19.12 0.54 27.06
CA MET A 260 18.06 0.86 28.02
C MET A 260 17.73 2.35 28.02
N ARG A 261 18.73 3.22 27.89
CA ARG A 261 18.52 4.67 27.73
C ARG A 261 17.81 4.99 26.43
N LYS A 262 18.26 4.42 25.30
CA LYS A 262 17.59 4.56 23.99
C LYS A 262 16.14 4.08 24.04
N PHE A 263 15.86 2.95 24.70
CA PHE A 263 14.51 2.41 24.85
C PHE A 263 13.57 3.38 25.58
N ARG A 264 14.06 4.12 26.58
CA ARG A 264 13.27 5.16 27.27
C ARG A 264 13.05 6.40 26.40
N LEU A 265 14.01 6.77 25.57
CA LEU A 265 13.96 7.99 24.77
C LEU A 265 13.18 7.81 23.45
N ILE A 266 13.30 6.64 22.80
CA ILE A 266 12.62 6.36 21.52
C ILE A 266 11.19 5.90 21.82
N VAL A 267 10.27 6.86 21.89
CA VAL A 267 8.85 6.59 22.22
C VAL A 267 8.05 6.15 20.98
N LYS A 268 8.42 6.63 19.78
CA LYS A 268 7.70 6.32 18.54
C LYS A 268 7.78 4.82 18.23
N ASN A 269 6.63 4.17 18.13
CA ASN A 269 6.48 2.73 17.86
C ASN A 269 7.15 1.83 18.90
N ARG A 270 7.29 2.32 20.15
CA ARG A 270 7.90 1.54 21.22
C ARG A 270 7.01 0.35 21.59
N PRO A 271 7.52 -0.90 21.49
CA PRO A 271 6.78 -2.07 21.89
C PRO A 271 6.56 -2.08 23.41
N GLN A 272 5.43 -2.63 23.83
CA GLN A 272 5.14 -2.81 25.25
C GLN A 272 5.96 -3.98 25.78
N VAL A 273 6.67 -3.72 26.89
CA VAL A 273 7.44 -4.77 27.60
C VAL A 273 6.49 -5.62 28.41
N THR A 274 6.57 -6.95 28.28
CA THR A 274 5.79 -7.90 29.06
C THR A 274 6.49 -8.30 30.36
N LYS A 275 7.84 -8.40 30.33
CA LYS A 275 8.68 -8.72 31.47
C LYS A 275 10.08 -8.13 31.28
N ILE A 276 10.72 -7.76 32.38
CA ILE A 276 12.14 -7.38 32.43
C ILE A 276 12.85 -8.33 33.38
N ASP A 277 13.97 -8.90 32.93
CA ASP A 277 14.83 -9.82 33.66
C ASP A 277 16.29 -9.31 33.53
N GLY A 278 16.70 -8.43 34.43
CA GLY A 278 17.98 -7.76 34.33
C GLY A 278 18.12 -6.95 33.05
N ASP A 279 19.02 -7.37 32.16
CA ASP A 279 19.24 -6.76 30.83
C ASP A 279 18.37 -7.35 29.73
N LEU A 280 17.55 -8.37 30.05
CA LEU A 280 16.66 -9.05 29.12
C LEU A 280 15.26 -8.45 29.17
N TYR A 281 14.80 -7.94 28.04
CA TYR A 281 13.48 -7.38 27.84
C TYR A 281 12.63 -8.35 27.02
N HIS A 282 11.46 -8.70 27.52
CA HIS A 282 10.51 -9.61 26.90
C HIS A 282 9.38 -8.82 26.24
N PHE A 283 9.03 -9.24 25.04
CA PHE A 283 7.99 -8.60 24.23
C PHE A 283 7.08 -9.67 23.64
N ASP A 284 5.78 -9.44 23.71
CA ASP A 284 4.80 -10.12 22.89
C ASP A 284 4.30 -9.09 21.87
N TRP A 285 4.94 -9.07 20.72
CA TRP A 285 4.76 -8.04 19.70
C TRP A 285 5.00 -8.56 18.29
N PRO A 286 4.36 -7.99 17.23
CA PRO A 286 4.58 -8.42 15.86
C PRO A 286 6.05 -8.32 15.44
N GLU A 287 6.57 -9.38 14.82
CA GLU A 287 7.99 -9.53 14.49
C GLU A 287 8.53 -8.37 13.66
N VAL A 288 7.78 -7.96 12.62
CA VAL A 288 8.18 -6.86 11.72
C VAL A 288 8.36 -5.54 12.48
N GLN A 289 7.48 -5.28 13.44
CA GLN A 289 7.57 -4.05 14.22
C GLN A 289 8.72 -4.06 15.22
N LEU A 290 9.01 -5.22 15.81
CA LEU A 290 10.20 -5.39 16.64
C LEU A 290 11.47 -5.16 15.80
N GLU A 291 11.50 -5.70 14.59
CA GLU A 291 12.60 -5.47 13.64
C GLU A 291 12.77 -3.97 13.35
N ASP A 292 11.71 -3.27 12.94
CA ASP A 292 11.75 -1.84 12.62
C ASP A 292 12.12 -0.98 13.84
N TYR A 293 11.67 -1.36 15.02
CA TYR A 293 12.01 -0.66 16.24
C TYR A 293 13.47 -0.85 16.62
N PHE A 294 13.96 -2.09 16.64
CA PHE A 294 15.31 -2.42 17.11
C PHE A 294 16.42 -2.15 16.09
N ARG A 295 16.11 -1.97 14.80
CA ARG A 295 17.05 -1.46 13.79
C ARG A 295 17.76 -0.16 14.23
N ARG A 296 17.13 0.66 15.05
CA ARG A 296 17.65 1.94 15.53
C ARG A 296 18.68 1.80 16.64
N PHE A 297 18.84 0.60 17.19
CA PHE A 297 19.66 0.37 18.37
C PHE A 297 21.11 0.00 18.03
N GLY A 298 21.36 -0.58 16.84
CA GLY A 298 22.68 -1.06 16.46
C GLY A 298 23.19 -2.09 17.46
N LYS A 299 24.43 -1.88 17.94
CA LYS A 299 25.07 -2.75 18.94
C LYS A 299 24.43 -2.74 20.34
N ASP A 300 23.52 -1.81 20.59
CA ASP A 300 22.91 -1.62 21.91
C ASP A 300 21.70 -2.52 22.18
N ALA A 301 21.25 -3.29 21.18
CA ALA A 301 20.20 -4.29 21.31
C ALA A 301 20.58 -5.58 20.57
N VAL A 302 20.52 -6.69 21.26
CA VAL A 302 20.78 -8.02 20.69
C VAL A 302 19.55 -8.91 20.88
N VAL A 303 18.95 -9.35 19.79
CA VAL A 303 17.83 -10.31 19.84
C VAL A 303 18.38 -11.67 20.25
N ILE A 304 17.88 -12.21 21.35
CA ILE A 304 18.19 -13.56 21.84
C ILE A 304 17.27 -14.60 21.16
N ARG A 305 15.98 -14.27 21.05
CA ARG A 305 14.97 -15.05 20.34
C ARG A 305 13.82 -14.13 19.87
N PRO A 306 13.07 -14.53 18.81
CA PRO A 306 13.24 -15.76 18.04
C PRO A 306 14.42 -15.66 17.05
N ALA A 307 14.83 -16.81 16.54
CA ALA A 307 15.92 -16.90 15.56
C ALA A 307 15.61 -16.14 14.25
N SER A 308 14.35 -16.10 13.83
CA SER A 308 13.88 -15.35 12.66
C SER A 308 14.19 -13.85 12.77
N LEU A 309 13.79 -13.21 13.85
CA LEU A 309 14.06 -11.78 14.12
C LEU A 309 15.57 -11.51 14.23
N LYS A 310 16.30 -12.40 14.91
CA LYS A 310 17.76 -12.31 15.03
C LYS A 310 18.44 -12.32 13.67
N THR A 311 18.04 -13.26 12.79
CA THR A 311 18.61 -13.40 11.44
C THR A 311 18.29 -12.18 10.58
N ARG A 312 17.08 -11.64 10.63
CA ARG A 312 16.69 -10.43 9.88
C ARG A 312 17.53 -9.22 10.28
N LEU A 313 17.69 -8.97 11.58
CA LEU A 313 18.53 -7.85 12.05
C LEU A 313 20.00 -8.06 11.71
N LYS A 314 20.52 -9.30 11.81
CA LYS A 314 21.88 -9.62 11.40
C LYS A 314 22.10 -9.32 9.92
N ASN A 315 21.18 -9.75 9.05
CA ASN A 315 21.28 -9.48 7.61
C ASN A 315 21.20 -7.98 7.32
N TYR A 316 20.29 -7.25 7.97
CA TYR A 316 20.17 -5.80 7.82
C TYR A 316 21.48 -5.07 8.16
N TYR A 317 22.11 -5.41 9.29
CA TYR A 317 23.38 -4.79 9.67
C TYR A 317 24.54 -5.26 8.81
N GLY A 318 24.53 -6.52 8.35
CA GLY A 318 25.53 -7.04 7.43
C GLY A 318 25.51 -6.30 6.10
N SER A 319 24.32 -6.17 5.48
CA SER A 319 24.18 -5.42 4.23
C SER A 319 24.57 -3.94 4.39
N ALA A 320 24.25 -3.33 5.54
CA ALA A 320 24.68 -1.97 5.81
C ALA A 320 26.21 -1.86 5.89
N LEU A 321 26.87 -2.82 6.55
CA LEU A 321 28.34 -2.86 6.65
C LEU A 321 28.99 -3.03 5.27
N GLU A 322 28.48 -3.93 4.45
CA GLU A 322 28.97 -4.15 3.08
C GLU A 322 28.93 -2.88 2.22
N GLU A 323 27.92 -2.04 2.39
CA GLU A 323 27.83 -0.76 1.66
C GLU A 323 28.89 0.25 2.13
N TYR A 324 29.21 0.28 3.43
CA TYR A 324 30.33 1.11 3.93
C TYR A 324 31.71 0.60 3.49
N GLU A 325 31.87 -0.70 3.28
CA GLU A 325 33.13 -1.28 2.80
C GLU A 325 33.37 -1.08 1.29
N LYS A 326 32.27 -0.82 0.51
CA LYS A 326 32.34 -0.52 -0.92
C LYS A 326 32.61 0.97 -1.22
N SER A 327 32.38 1.85 -0.25
CA SER A 327 32.53 3.30 -0.38
C SER A 327 33.92 3.77 -0.03
#